data_505eddd8de4bfbaae8c87651ece0efd8
#
_entry.id   505eddd8de4bfbaae8c87651ece0efd8
#
_cell.length_a   1.000
_cell.length_b   1.000
_cell.length_c   1.000
_cell.angle_alpha   90.00
_cell.angle_beta   90.00
_cell.angle_gamma   90.00
#
_symmetry.space_group_name_H-M   'P 1'
#
loop_
_entity.id
_entity.type
_entity.pdbx_description
1 polymer ?
#
loop_
_entity_poly.entity_id
_entity_poly.type
_entity_poly.pdbx_seq_one_letter_code
_entity_poly.pdbx_strand_id
1 'polypeptide(L)'
;MFIRQDNTLKWNLIGISAVSVLIRVLFGVFGLDKILYQMIHRPDCNVWTISNGFLCSFAIIIGKIFNIKMWLIASFVAVVAFFVYKAIKNENDFRYAFVKIKNSYAFYVFCSVWSAVMVVGVFKILIGRSRPVLFDALGKTYFEPFVFDSVFNSMPSGHAAASFAGLVMLGMLFPRMKWLTWTLAIVIGWSRIYVGAHWPMDVVLGAFIGMICADITKSVLKKINYK
;
A
#
# COMPACT_ATOMS: atom_id res chain seq x y z
N MET A 1 12.95 5.85 7.61
CA MET A 1 13.26 4.41 7.68
C MET A 1 14.42 4.05 6.76
N PHE A 2 14.32 4.27 5.45
CA PHE A 2 15.40 4.01 4.47
C PHE A 2 16.38 5.17 4.29
N ILE A 3 16.10 6.33 4.83
CA ILE A 3 16.89 7.55 4.69
C ILE A 3 17.48 7.94 6.04
N ARG A 4 18.76 8.35 6.04
CA ARG A 4 19.46 8.83 7.23
C ARG A 4 19.02 10.25 7.60
N GLN A 5 19.40 10.72 8.79
CA GLN A 5 19.10 12.09 9.24
C GLN A 5 19.77 13.16 8.35
N ASP A 6 20.90 12.84 7.73
CA ASP A 6 21.60 13.65 6.74
C ASP A 6 20.97 13.65 5.33
N ASN A 7 19.81 13.03 5.17
CA ASN A 7 19.10 12.80 3.90
C ASN A 7 19.81 11.88 2.91
N THR A 8 20.82 11.14 3.30
CA THR A 8 21.44 10.11 2.47
C THR A 8 20.63 8.81 2.55
N LEU A 9 20.59 8.07 1.45
CA LEU A 9 19.95 6.76 1.40
C LEU A 9 20.75 5.76 2.25
N LYS A 10 20.04 4.96 3.03
CA LYS A 10 20.64 3.82 3.76
C LYS A 10 20.81 2.64 2.82
N TRP A 11 21.81 2.71 1.95
CA TRP A 11 22.05 1.70 0.91
C TRP A 11 22.08 0.27 1.44
N ASN A 12 22.62 0.05 2.63
CA ASN A 12 22.65 -1.27 3.24
C ASN A 12 21.24 -1.81 3.51
N LEU A 13 20.33 -0.98 4.00
CA LEU A 13 18.94 -1.39 4.24
C LEU A 13 18.18 -1.60 2.92
N ILE A 14 18.42 -0.75 1.93
CA ILE A 14 17.84 -0.90 0.60
C ILE A 14 18.34 -2.20 -0.04
N GLY A 15 19.65 -2.46 0.02
CA GLY A 15 20.25 -3.68 -0.49
C GLY A 15 19.67 -4.94 0.18
N ILE A 16 19.61 -4.99 1.51
CA ILE A 16 19.01 -6.10 2.26
C ILE A 16 17.54 -6.29 1.89
N SER A 17 16.80 -5.19 1.77
CA SER A 17 15.40 -5.25 1.39
C SER A 17 15.20 -5.73 -0.04
N ALA A 18 16.02 -5.26 -0.98
CA ALA A 18 15.98 -5.70 -2.38
C ALA A 18 16.32 -7.19 -2.51
N VAL A 19 17.36 -7.66 -1.81
CA VAL A 19 17.72 -9.08 -1.76
C VAL A 19 16.60 -9.91 -1.14
N SER A 20 15.98 -9.43 -0.06
CA SER A 20 14.85 -10.12 0.55
C SER A 20 13.67 -10.25 -0.39
N VAL A 21 13.36 -9.20 -1.16
CA VAL A 21 12.30 -9.22 -2.18
C VAL A 21 12.67 -10.15 -3.33
N LEU A 22 13.92 -10.10 -3.80
CA LEU A 22 14.41 -10.98 -4.87
C LEU A 22 14.33 -12.45 -4.47
N ILE A 23 14.82 -12.80 -3.27
CA ILE A 23 14.70 -14.16 -2.73
C ILE A 23 13.24 -14.59 -2.69
N ARG A 24 12.32 -13.74 -2.23
CA ARG A 24 10.90 -14.07 -2.13
C ARG A 24 10.25 -14.20 -3.50
N VAL A 25 10.65 -13.40 -4.48
CA VAL A 25 10.19 -13.56 -5.87
C VAL A 25 10.68 -14.90 -6.43
N LEU A 26 11.94 -15.27 -6.20
CA LEU A 26 12.48 -16.58 -6.59
C LEU A 26 11.74 -17.72 -5.89
N PHE A 27 11.44 -17.61 -4.59
CA PHE A 27 10.62 -18.59 -3.88
C PHE A 27 9.19 -18.67 -4.41
N GLY A 28 8.62 -17.59 -4.92
CA GLY A 28 7.33 -17.59 -5.60
C GLY A 28 7.33 -18.47 -6.85
N VAL A 29 8.41 -18.43 -7.62
CA VAL A 29 8.61 -19.30 -8.80
C VAL A 29 8.73 -20.79 -8.38
N PHE A 30 9.31 -21.09 -7.22
CA PHE A 30 9.46 -22.45 -6.70
C PHE A 30 8.23 -22.97 -5.93
N GLY A 31 7.10 -22.27 -5.98
CA GLY A 31 5.82 -22.73 -5.39
C GLY A 31 5.60 -22.42 -3.91
N LEU A 32 6.57 -21.80 -3.22
CA LEU A 32 6.40 -21.42 -1.81
C LEU A 32 5.24 -20.44 -1.60
N ASP A 33 5.03 -19.55 -2.56
CA ASP A 33 3.94 -18.59 -2.55
C ASP A 33 2.56 -19.27 -2.56
N LYS A 34 2.46 -20.39 -3.30
CA LYS A 34 1.29 -21.27 -3.32
C LYS A 34 1.07 -21.96 -1.97
N ILE A 35 2.13 -22.50 -1.38
CA ILE A 35 2.05 -23.18 -0.08
C ILE A 35 1.56 -22.19 0.99
N LEU A 36 2.16 -21.01 1.07
CA LEU A 36 1.75 -19.97 2.00
C LEU A 36 0.32 -19.49 1.74
N TYR A 37 -0.08 -19.37 0.48
CA TYR A 37 -1.46 -19.04 0.13
C TYR A 37 -2.43 -20.11 0.66
N GLN A 38 -2.18 -21.38 0.40
CA GLN A 38 -3.03 -22.50 0.85
C GLN A 38 -3.13 -22.62 2.38
N MET A 39 -2.07 -22.21 3.10
CA MET A 39 -2.08 -22.19 4.57
C MET A 39 -2.92 -21.06 5.16
N ILE A 40 -2.98 -19.90 4.49
CA ILE A 40 -3.63 -18.69 4.99
C ILE A 40 -5.04 -18.54 4.44
N HIS A 41 -5.25 -18.85 3.15
CA HIS A 41 -6.53 -18.70 2.49
C HIS A 41 -7.57 -19.68 3.01
N ARG A 42 -8.81 -19.21 3.14
CA ARG A 42 -9.96 -20.03 3.48
C ARG A 42 -10.88 -20.10 2.26
N PRO A 43 -11.07 -21.29 1.65
CA PRO A 43 -11.92 -21.44 0.45
C PRO A 43 -13.34 -20.94 0.65
N ASP A 44 -13.87 -21.09 1.87
CA ASP A 44 -15.22 -20.63 2.24
C ASP A 44 -15.31 -19.10 2.37
N CYS A 45 -14.16 -18.39 2.33
CA CYS A 45 -14.07 -16.95 2.47
C CYS A 45 -13.63 -16.31 1.16
N ASN A 46 -14.58 -15.81 0.40
CA ASN A 46 -14.32 -15.13 -0.85
C ASN A 46 -14.81 -13.68 -0.78
N VAL A 47 -14.16 -12.77 -1.52
CA VAL A 47 -14.57 -11.34 -1.61
C VAL A 47 -16.00 -11.18 -2.12
N TRP A 48 -16.49 -12.16 -2.87
CA TRP A 48 -17.79 -12.15 -3.54
C TRP A 48 -18.90 -12.88 -2.80
N THR A 49 -18.56 -13.70 -1.78
CA THR A 49 -19.53 -14.49 -1.01
C THR A 49 -19.67 -13.94 0.41
N ILE A 50 -20.91 -13.87 0.88
CA ILE A 50 -21.19 -13.55 2.29
C ILE A 50 -20.89 -14.82 3.08
N SER A 51 -19.77 -14.88 3.74
CA SER A 51 -19.41 -15.98 4.63
C SER A 51 -19.93 -15.72 6.04
N ASN A 52 -20.39 -16.76 6.72
CA ASN A 52 -20.95 -16.69 8.08
C ASN A 52 -19.87 -16.67 9.19
N GLY A 53 -18.59 -16.61 8.84
CA GLY A 53 -17.50 -16.62 9.81
C GLY A 53 -17.05 -15.21 10.23
N PHE A 54 -16.85 -14.98 11.54
CA PHE A 54 -16.38 -13.71 12.08
C PHE A 54 -15.08 -13.20 11.40
N LEU A 55 -14.08 -14.06 11.26
CA LEU A 55 -12.79 -13.69 10.65
C LEU A 55 -12.94 -13.36 9.16
N CYS A 56 -13.83 -14.04 8.44
CA CYS A 56 -14.07 -13.74 7.04
C CYS A 56 -14.78 -12.38 6.89
N SER A 57 -15.84 -12.14 7.66
CA SER A 57 -16.52 -10.85 7.67
C SER A 57 -15.57 -9.71 8.02
N PHE A 58 -14.74 -9.90 9.04
CA PHE A 58 -13.69 -8.94 9.42
C PHE A 58 -12.70 -8.67 8.27
N ALA A 59 -12.17 -9.73 7.64
CA ALA A 59 -11.22 -9.58 6.53
C ALA A 59 -11.83 -8.88 5.30
N ILE A 60 -13.11 -9.12 5.01
CA ILE A 60 -13.85 -8.46 3.94
C ILE A 60 -14.08 -6.99 4.29
N ILE A 61 -14.56 -6.69 5.51
CA ILE A 61 -14.88 -5.33 5.95
C ILE A 61 -13.61 -4.47 5.96
N ILE A 62 -12.53 -4.95 6.58
CA ILE A 62 -11.28 -4.19 6.64
C ILE A 62 -10.72 -3.91 5.25
N GLY A 63 -10.88 -4.84 4.32
CA GLY A 63 -10.48 -4.62 2.94
C GLY A 63 -11.37 -3.66 2.17
N LYS A 64 -12.67 -3.59 2.48
CA LYS A 64 -13.57 -2.59 1.89
C LYS A 64 -13.24 -1.19 2.41
N ILE A 65 -13.00 -1.05 3.72
CA ILE A 65 -12.67 0.24 4.36
C ILE A 65 -11.32 0.76 3.85
N PHE A 66 -10.29 -0.09 3.80
CA PHE A 66 -8.93 0.29 3.42
C PHE A 66 -8.58 -0.04 1.97
N ASN A 67 -9.56 0.04 1.06
CA ASN A 67 -9.29 -0.15 -0.36
C ASN A 67 -8.56 1.08 -0.97
N ILE A 68 -7.99 0.89 -2.17
CA ILE A 68 -7.23 1.93 -2.86
C ILE A 68 -8.05 3.19 -3.05
N LYS A 69 -9.32 3.07 -3.48
CA LYS A 69 -10.20 4.22 -3.74
C LYS A 69 -10.44 5.04 -2.48
N MET A 70 -10.69 4.35 -1.36
CA MET A 70 -10.89 5.02 -0.06
C MET A 70 -9.63 5.75 0.40
N TRP A 71 -8.45 5.17 0.23
CA TRP A 71 -7.19 5.84 0.53
C TRP A 71 -6.96 7.09 -0.32
N LEU A 72 -7.23 7.01 -1.64
CA LEU A 72 -7.11 8.15 -2.55
C LEU A 72 -8.10 9.27 -2.18
N ILE A 73 -9.37 8.92 -1.97
CA ILE A 73 -10.41 9.88 -1.60
C ILE A 73 -10.11 10.50 -0.23
N ALA A 74 -9.86 9.68 0.80
CA ALA A 74 -9.63 10.19 2.16
C ALA A 74 -8.41 11.11 2.23
N SER A 75 -7.31 10.75 1.58
CA SER A 75 -6.11 11.60 1.56
C SER A 75 -6.33 12.91 0.79
N PHE A 76 -7.06 12.87 -0.32
CA PHE A 76 -7.43 14.07 -1.08
C PHE A 76 -8.35 14.98 -0.26
N VAL A 77 -9.42 14.44 0.32
CA VAL A 77 -10.36 15.18 1.18
C VAL A 77 -9.65 15.81 2.36
N ALA A 78 -8.70 15.11 2.99
CA ALA A 78 -7.92 15.66 4.09
C ALA A 78 -7.07 16.89 3.67
N VAL A 79 -6.51 16.89 2.47
CA VAL A 79 -5.77 18.04 1.92
C VAL A 79 -6.71 19.20 1.64
N VAL A 80 -7.85 18.94 1.00
CA VAL A 80 -8.85 19.98 0.71
C VAL A 80 -9.41 20.58 2.00
N ALA A 81 -9.77 19.75 2.97
CA ALA A 81 -10.26 20.21 4.28
C ALA A 81 -9.23 21.09 5.00
N PHE A 82 -7.95 20.69 4.98
CA PHE A 82 -6.88 21.50 5.54
C PHE A 82 -6.74 22.84 4.81
N PHE A 83 -6.84 22.86 3.49
CA PHE A 83 -6.77 24.07 2.68
C PHE A 83 -7.91 25.04 3.05
N VAL A 84 -9.15 24.53 3.03
CA VAL A 84 -10.35 25.32 3.37
C VAL A 84 -10.25 25.87 4.79
N TYR A 85 -9.86 25.01 5.76
CA TYR A 85 -9.68 25.46 7.15
C TYR A 85 -8.66 26.61 7.27
N LYS A 86 -7.54 26.53 6.55
CA LYS A 86 -6.52 27.58 6.59
C LYS A 86 -6.95 28.85 5.86
N ALA A 87 -7.66 28.72 4.74
CA ALA A 87 -8.20 29.86 4.00
C ALA A 87 -9.22 30.64 4.83
N ILE A 88 -10.16 29.96 5.48
CA ILE A 88 -11.18 30.59 6.32
C ILE A 88 -10.54 31.27 7.55
N LYS A 89 -9.59 30.58 8.21
CA LYS A 89 -8.96 31.10 9.44
C LYS A 89 -8.14 32.38 9.22
N ASN A 90 -7.62 32.59 7.99
CA ASN A 90 -6.81 33.75 7.65
C ASN A 90 -7.54 34.72 6.70
N GLU A 91 -8.79 35.05 7.02
CA GLU A 91 -9.57 36.06 6.30
C GLU A 91 -9.65 35.83 4.78
N ASN A 92 -9.79 34.55 4.37
CA ASN A 92 -9.81 34.12 2.97
C ASN A 92 -8.50 34.33 2.19
N ASP A 93 -7.35 34.36 2.86
CA ASP A 93 -6.06 34.36 2.18
C ASP A 93 -5.70 33.00 1.59
N PHE A 94 -6.10 32.77 0.36
CA PHE A 94 -5.84 31.54 -0.39
C PHE A 94 -4.34 31.33 -0.66
N ARG A 95 -3.56 32.39 -0.83
CA ARG A 95 -2.10 32.27 -1.03
C ARG A 95 -1.42 31.69 0.21
N TYR A 96 -1.77 32.21 1.38
CA TYR A 96 -1.28 31.70 2.65
C TYR A 96 -1.65 30.22 2.86
N ALA A 97 -2.92 29.85 2.61
CA ALA A 97 -3.40 28.48 2.70
C ALA A 97 -2.60 27.55 1.78
N PHE A 98 -2.36 27.96 0.53
CA PHE A 98 -1.60 27.19 -0.46
C PHE A 98 -0.15 26.95 -0.04
N VAL A 99 0.53 27.97 0.49
CA VAL A 99 1.91 27.82 1.00
C VAL A 99 1.97 26.87 2.20
N LYS A 100 0.96 26.89 3.07
CA LYS A 100 0.91 26.01 4.26
C LYS A 100 0.56 24.55 3.96
N ILE A 101 -0.09 24.25 2.83
CA ILE A 101 -0.43 22.88 2.42
C ILE A 101 0.80 21.98 2.42
N LYS A 102 1.90 22.42 1.81
CA LYS A 102 3.14 21.62 1.67
C LYS A 102 3.67 21.10 3.01
N ASN A 103 3.41 21.83 4.08
CA ASN A 103 3.86 21.49 5.43
C ASN A 103 2.81 20.69 6.23
N SER A 104 1.63 20.44 5.65
CA SER A 104 0.57 19.73 6.35
C SER A 104 0.80 18.22 6.37
N TYR A 105 0.47 17.59 7.46
CA TYR A 105 0.48 16.13 7.57
C TYR A 105 -0.42 15.46 6.53
N ALA A 106 -1.55 16.08 6.19
CA ALA A 106 -2.45 15.63 5.15
C ALA A 106 -1.76 15.53 3.79
N PHE A 107 -0.93 16.52 3.43
CA PHE A 107 -0.20 16.53 2.17
C PHE A 107 0.90 15.46 2.13
N TYR A 108 1.59 15.19 3.25
CA TYR A 108 2.54 14.09 3.34
C TYR A 108 1.87 12.73 3.07
N VAL A 109 0.70 12.48 3.70
CA VAL A 109 -0.06 11.24 3.48
C VAL A 109 -0.57 11.16 2.04
N PHE A 110 -1.11 12.24 1.50
CA PHE A 110 -1.57 12.35 0.13
C PHE A 110 -0.47 11.96 -0.86
N CYS A 111 0.68 12.65 -0.82
CA CYS A 111 1.79 12.38 -1.74
C CYS A 111 2.32 10.94 -1.61
N SER A 112 2.39 10.41 -0.39
CA SER A 112 2.84 9.04 -0.12
C SER A 112 1.90 8.01 -0.74
N VAL A 113 0.60 8.14 -0.52
CA VAL A 113 -0.41 7.20 -1.04
C VAL A 113 -0.49 7.25 -2.55
N TRP A 114 -0.57 8.46 -3.12
CA TRP A 114 -0.70 8.64 -4.56
C TRP A 114 0.52 8.14 -5.32
N SER A 115 1.73 8.43 -4.84
CA SER A 115 2.95 7.90 -5.45
C SER A 115 3.00 6.37 -5.41
N ALA A 116 2.62 5.75 -4.28
CA ALA A 116 2.59 4.29 -4.16
C ALA A 116 1.57 3.66 -5.11
N VAL A 117 0.38 4.24 -5.24
CA VAL A 117 -0.66 3.73 -6.15
C VAL A 117 -0.24 3.86 -7.61
N MET A 118 0.40 4.97 -7.99
CA MET A 118 0.93 5.16 -9.35
C MET A 118 2.02 4.12 -9.68
N VAL A 119 2.98 3.94 -8.79
CA VAL A 119 4.05 2.93 -8.97
C VAL A 119 3.47 1.53 -9.11
N VAL A 120 2.52 1.16 -8.24
CA VAL A 120 1.85 -0.14 -8.31
C VAL A 120 1.07 -0.30 -9.61
N GLY A 121 0.40 0.75 -10.09
CA GLY A 121 -0.33 0.73 -11.36
C GLY A 121 0.58 0.36 -12.53
N VAL A 122 1.77 0.97 -12.61
CA VAL A 122 2.78 0.64 -13.62
C VAL A 122 3.25 -0.82 -13.50
N PHE A 123 3.62 -1.25 -12.30
CA PHE A 123 4.09 -2.63 -12.09
C PHE A 123 3.03 -3.69 -12.38
N LYS A 124 1.75 -3.44 -12.14
CA LYS A 124 0.66 -4.35 -12.48
C LYS A 124 0.63 -4.67 -13.97
N ILE A 125 0.75 -3.65 -14.80
CA ILE A 125 0.75 -3.78 -16.26
C ILE A 125 2.01 -4.52 -16.73
N LEU A 126 3.17 -4.20 -16.13
CA LEU A 126 4.45 -4.80 -16.52
C LEU A 126 4.57 -6.28 -16.11
N ILE A 127 4.00 -6.67 -14.97
CA ILE A 127 4.13 -8.03 -14.44
C ILE A 127 3.02 -8.94 -14.94
N GLY A 128 1.78 -8.46 -14.99
CA GLY A 128 0.63 -9.22 -15.51
C GLY A 128 0.38 -10.55 -14.79
N ARG A 129 0.55 -10.60 -13.45
CA ARG A 129 0.36 -11.83 -12.70
C ARG A 129 -1.12 -12.14 -12.49
N SER A 130 -1.53 -13.40 -12.74
CA SER A 130 -2.89 -13.86 -12.46
C SER A 130 -3.20 -13.91 -10.96
N ARG A 131 -4.45 -13.60 -10.61
CA ARG A 131 -4.96 -13.71 -9.23
C ARG A 131 -5.13 -15.17 -8.80
N PRO A 132 -5.15 -15.45 -7.48
CA PRO A 132 -5.40 -16.78 -6.94
C PRO A 132 -6.67 -17.42 -7.45
N VAL A 133 -7.74 -16.66 -7.69
CA VAL A 133 -9.02 -17.19 -8.22
C VAL A 133 -8.84 -17.94 -9.54
N LEU A 134 -7.91 -17.53 -10.40
CA LEU A 134 -7.64 -18.24 -11.64
C LEU A 134 -6.85 -19.54 -11.38
N PHE A 135 -5.97 -19.54 -10.39
CA PHE A 135 -5.28 -20.73 -9.94
C PHE A 135 -6.25 -21.75 -9.32
N ASP A 136 -7.20 -21.29 -8.50
CA ASP A 136 -8.21 -22.18 -7.88
C ASP A 136 -9.09 -22.85 -8.95
N ALA A 137 -9.32 -22.16 -10.09
CA ALA A 137 -10.09 -22.69 -11.21
C ALA A 137 -9.28 -23.59 -12.15
N LEU A 138 -8.01 -23.26 -12.46
CA LEU A 138 -7.22 -23.88 -13.53
C LEU A 138 -5.96 -24.62 -13.04
N GLY A 139 -5.62 -24.51 -11.76
CA GLY A 139 -4.46 -25.18 -11.15
C GLY A 139 -3.10 -24.57 -11.52
N LYS A 140 -3.07 -23.47 -12.28
CA LYS A 140 -1.84 -22.83 -12.77
C LYS A 140 -1.83 -21.33 -12.53
N THR A 141 -0.64 -20.77 -12.30
CA THR A 141 -0.41 -19.32 -12.23
C THR A 141 0.15 -18.85 -13.57
N TYR A 142 -0.44 -17.78 -14.09
CA TYR A 142 -0.06 -17.20 -15.37
C TYR A 142 0.59 -15.82 -15.16
N PHE A 143 1.46 -15.46 -16.09
CA PHE A 143 2.05 -14.11 -16.18
C PHE A 143 1.84 -13.61 -17.61
N GLU A 144 1.01 -12.60 -17.76
CA GLU A 144 0.69 -12.00 -19.06
C GLU A 144 0.90 -10.47 -18.97
N PRO A 145 2.13 -10.01 -19.23
CA PRO A 145 2.43 -8.58 -19.24
C PRO A 145 1.58 -7.82 -20.28
N PHE A 146 1.30 -6.55 -19.97
CA PHE A 146 0.54 -5.64 -20.82
C PHE A 146 -0.94 -6.01 -21.04
N VAL A 147 -1.48 -6.94 -20.26
CA VAL A 147 -2.92 -7.24 -20.24
C VAL A 147 -3.63 -6.32 -19.25
N PHE A 148 -4.73 -5.71 -19.70
CA PHE A 148 -5.52 -4.77 -18.89
C PHE A 148 -6.70 -5.43 -18.16
N ASP A 149 -6.77 -6.75 -18.14
CA ASP A 149 -7.78 -7.49 -17.39
C ASP A 149 -7.44 -7.49 -15.88
N SER A 150 -8.47 -7.27 -15.07
CA SER A 150 -8.36 -7.27 -13.60
C SER A 150 -7.89 -8.61 -13.02
N VAL A 151 -8.12 -9.72 -13.72
CA VAL A 151 -7.68 -11.06 -13.33
C VAL A 151 -6.17 -11.18 -13.37
N PHE A 152 -5.48 -10.49 -14.28
CA PHE A 152 -4.01 -10.44 -14.41
C PHE A 152 -3.37 -9.27 -13.64
N ASN A 153 -4.15 -8.51 -12.90
CA ASN A 153 -3.67 -7.38 -12.10
C ASN A 153 -3.41 -7.74 -10.62
N SER A 154 -2.84 -8.95 -10.35
CA SER A 154 -2.61 -9.40 -8.98
C SER A 154 -1.39 -8.71 -8.35
N MET A 155 -0.24 -8.70 -9.01
CA MET A 155 1.05 -8.26 -8.47
C MET A 155 1.44 -6.87 -9.00
N PRO A 156 1.83 -5.95 -8.11
CA PRO A 156 1.77 -5.94 -6.65
C PRO A 156 0.36 -5.66 -6.10
N SER A 157 0.13 -5.99 -4.80
CA SER A 157 -1.16 -5.66 -4.15
C SER A 157 -1.31 -4.16 -3.91
N GLY A 158 -2.32 -3.55 -4.55
CA GLY A 158 -2.58 -2.13 -4.38
C GLY A 158 -3.16 -1.76 -3.01
N HIS A 159 -3.94 -2.67 -2.39
CA HIS A 159 -4.42 -2.48 -1.01
C HIS A 159 -3.25 -2.42 -0.02
N ALA A 160 -2.30 -3.35 -0.14
CA ALA A 160 -1.11 -3.35 0.69
C ALA A 160 -0.28 -2.08 0.46
N ALA A 161 -0.02 -1.71 -0.79
CA ALA A 161 0.79 -0.54 -1.10
C ALA A 161 0.18 0.77 -0.57
N ALA A 162 -1.10 1.02 -0.82
CA ALA A 162 -1.78 2.22 -0.34
C ALA A 162 -1.83 2.27 1.20
N SER A 163 -2.14 1.13 1.85
CA SER A 163 -2.22 1.06 3.31
C SER A 163 -0.85 1.21 3.97
N PHE A 164 0.20 0.56 3.45
CA PHE A 164 1.55 0.75 3.98
C PHE A 164 2.06 2.17 3.72
N ALA A 165 1.80 2.75 2.54
CA ALA A 165 2.18 4.14 2.26
C ALA A 165 1.51 5.13 3.24
N GLY A 166 0.20 5.01 3.44
CA GLY A 166 -0.55 5.91 4.33
C GLY A 166 -0.23 5.67 5.81
N LEU A 167 -0.30 4.44 6.29
CA LEU A 167 -0.13 4.10 7.71
C LEU A 167 1.33 4.23 8.17
N VAL A 168 2.31 3.84 7.36
CA VAL A 168 3.73 4.06 7.69
C VAL A 168 4.05 5.54 7.71
N MET A 169 3.51 6.35 6.77
CA MET A 169 3.65 7.80 6.82
C MET A 169 3.06 8.36 8.11
N LEU A 170 1.84 7.96 8.50
CA LEU A 170 1.24 8.38 9.77
C LEU A 170 2.10 7.97 10.97
N GLY A 171 2.63 6.74 10.99
CA GLY A 171 3.55 6.29 12.05
C GLY A 171 4.87 7.07 12.10
N MET A 172 5.34 7.60 10.96
CA MET A 172 6.51 8.48 10.90
C MET A 172 6.22 9.92 11.34
N LEU A 173 4.99 10.39 11.15
CA LEU A 173 4.53 11.72 11.58
C LEU A 173 4.11 11.72 13.06
N PHE A 174 3.54 10.62 13.53
CA PHE A 174 3.09 10.41 14.91
C PHE A 174 3.76 9.19 15.53
N PRO A 175 5.01 9.31 16.05
CA PRO A 175 5.80 8.15 16.51
C PRO A 175 5.12 7.32 17.61
N ARG A 176 4.28 7.97 18.44
CA ARG A 176 3.49 7.27 19.50
C ARG A 176 2.49 6.26 18.94
N MET A 177 2.01 6.47 17.72
CA MET A 177 1.04 5.59 17.04
C MET A 177 1.73 4.56 16.12
N LYS A 178 3.05 4.53 16.07
CA LYS A 178 3.81 3.70 15.13
C LYS A 178 3.41 2.22 15.19
N TRP A 179 3.30 1.66 16.38
CA TRP A 179 2.92 0.25 16.53
C TRP A 179 1.52 -0.03 16.01
N LEU A 180 0.56 0.83 16.34
CA LEU A 180 -0.82 0.71 15.87
C LEU A 180 -0.91 0.77 14.35
N THR A 181 -0.24 1.75 13.73
CA THR A 181 -0.28 1.94 12.26
C THR A 181 0.38 0.77 11.53
N TRP A 182 1.49 0.24 12.03
CA TRP A 182 2.15 -0.92 11.45
C TRP A 182 1.32 -2.19 11.59
N THR A 183 0.77 -2.46 12.78
CA THR A 183 -0.10 -3.62 13.00
C THR A 183 -1.31 -3.57 12.06
N LEU A 184 -1.95 -2.40 11.93
CA LEU A 184 -3.10 -2.23 11.04
C LEU A 184 -2.71 -2.48 9.57
N ALA A 185 -1.56 -1.97 9.10
CA ALA A 185 -1.08 -2.21 7.74
C ALA A 185 -0.84 -3.71 7.47
N ILE A 186 -0.27 -4.43 8.43
CA ILE A 186 -0.03 -5.88 8.35
C ILE A 186 -1.37 -6.64 8.29
N VAL A 187 -2.33 -6.29 9.16
CA VAL A 187 -3.67 -6.91 9.19
C VAL A 187 -4.41 -6.70 7.87
N ILE A 188 -4.32 -5.49 7.29
CA ILE A 188 -4.91 -5.21 5.97
C ILE A 188 -4.24 -6.08 4.90
N GLY A 189 -2.92 -6.20 4.89
CA GLY A 189 -2.18 -7.06 3.97
C GLY A 189 -2.60 -8.53 4.11
N TRP A 190 -2.63 -9.06 5.34
CA TRP A 190 -3.07 -10.41 5.64
C TRP A 190 -4.51 -10.66 5.14
N SER A 191 -5.41 -9.72 5.34
CA SER A 191 -6.79 -9.86 4.92
C SER A 191 -6.94 -10.13 3.41
N ARG A 192 -6.01 -9.63 2.58
CA ARG A 192 -6.04 -9.84 1.12
C ARG A 192 -5.66 -11.25 0.72
N ILE A 193 -4.77 -11.89 1.48
CA ILE A 193 -4.41 -13.30 1.29
C ILE A 193 -5.56 -14.19 1.78
N TYR A 194 -6.09 -13.86 2.96
CA TYR A 194 -7.14 -14.63 3.62
C TYR A 194 -8.41 -14.78 2.74
N VAL A 195 -8.83 -13.70 2.08
CA VAL A 195 -10.00 -13.70 1.18
C VAL A 195 -9.67 -14.14 -0.25
N GLY A 196 -8.49 -14.65 -0.55
CA GLY A 196 -8.10 -15.13 -1.88
C GLY A 196 -7.94 -14.04 -2.95
N ALA A 197 -7.81 -12.77 -2.57
CA ALA A 197 -7.69 -11.67 -3.52
C ALA A 197 -6.28 -11.51 -4.10
N HIS A 198 -5.26 -11.87 -3.35
CA HIS A 198 -3.85 -11.71 -3.69
C HIS A 198 -2.99 -12.84 -3.16
N TRP A 199 -1.90 -13.14 -3.85
CA TRP A 199 -0.84 -14.00 -3.37
C TRP A 199 -0.05 -13.33 -2.22
N PRO A 200 0.56 -14.11 -1.30
CA PRO A 200 1.45 -13.55 -0.27
C PRO A 200 2.52 -12.60 -0.81
N MET A 201 3.15 -12.96 -1.93
CA MET A 201 4.18 -12.14 -2.56
C MET A 201 3.67 -10.83 -3.13
N ASP A 202 2.43 -10.81 -3.65
CA ASP A 202 1.81 -9.57 -4.13
C ASP A 202 1.68 -8.56 -3.00
N VAL A 203 1.30 -9.07 -1.80
CA VAL A 203 1.13 -8.26 -0.58
C VAL A 203 2.47 -7.75 -0.08
N VAL A 204 3.49 -8.61 -0.03
CA VAL A 204 4.85 -8.23 0.42
C VAL A 204 5.44 -7.17 -0.50
N LEU A 205 5.36 -7.35 -1.82
CA LEU A 205 5.87 -6.38 -2.78
C LEU A 205 5.10 -5.06 -2.71
N GLY A 206 3.77 -5.12 -2.58
CA GLY A 206 2.95 -3.93 -2.37
C GLY A 206 3.33 -3.17 -1.10
N ALA A 207 3.48 -3.88 0.02
CA ALA A 207 3.92 -3.30 1.29
C ALA A 207 5.29 -2.61 1.16
N PHE A 208 6.23 -3.26 0.47
CA PHE A 208 7.57 -2.71 0.24
C PHE A 208 7.55 -1.42 -0.58
N ILE A 209 6.79 -1.41 -1.68
CA ILE A 209 6.57 -0.20 -2.49
C ILE A 209 5.96 0.92 -1.64
N GLY A 210 4.93 0.61 -0.86
CA GLY A 210 4.29 1.58 0.02
C GLY A 210 5.25 2.20 1.03
N MET A 211 6.09 1.39 1.67
CA MET A 211 7.10 1.85 2.63
C MET A 211 8.16 2.75 1.97
N ILE A 212 8.66 2.37 0.79
CA ILE A 212 9.64 3.17 0.05
C ILE A 212 9.03 4.52 -0.35
N CYS A 213 7.82 4.53 -0.90
CA CYS A 213 7.14 5.76 -1.29
C CYS A 213 6.93 6.69 -0.08
N ALA A 214 6.55 6.16 1.09
CA ALA A 214 6.43 6.95 2.31
C ALA A 214 7.76 7.58 2.73
N ASP A 215 8.84 6.82 2.70
CA ASP A 215 10.17 7.27 3.11
C ASP A 215 10.74 8.35 2.16
N ILE A 216 10.62 8.12 0.84
CA ILE A 216 11.04 9.07 -0.19
C ILE A 216 10.23 10.36 -0.08
N THR A 217 8.89 10.24 -0.01
CA THR A 217 7.99 11.39 0.12
C THR A 217 8.35 12.24 1.33
N LYS A 218 8.55 11.63 2.50
CA LYS A 218 8.94 12.35 3.71
C LYS A 218 10.25 13.10 3.52
N SER A 219 11.22 12.49 2.90
CA SER A 219 12.54 13.09 2.70
C SER A 219 12.53 14.23 1.70
N VAL A 220 11.81 14.06 0.59
CA VAL A 220 11.67 15.08 -0.45
C VAL A 220 10.94 16.30 0.10
N LEU A 221 9.78 16.11 0.73
CA LEU A 221 8.99 17.21 1.28
C LEU A 221 9.72 17.93 2.41
N LYS A 222 10.45 17.20 3.24
CA LYS A 222 11.30 17.82 4.26
C LYS A 222 12.36 18.75 3.63
N LYS A 223 13.04 18.30 2.56
CA LYS A 223 14.01 19.13 1.83
C LYS A 223 13.40 20.40 1.22
N ILE A 224 12.20 20.28 0.65
CA ILE A 224 11.51 21.42 0.02
C ILE A 224 11.08 22.45 1.06
N ASN A 225 10.70 22.02 2.25
CA ASN A 225 10.18 22.88 3.31
C ASN A 225 11.27 23.57 4.15
N TYR A 226 12.54 23.14 4.03
CA TYR A 226 13.70 23.77 4.68
C TYR A 226 14.45 24.76 3.77
N LYS A 227 14.05 24.92 2.51
CA LYS A 227 14.49 25.97 1.59
C LYS A 227 13.49 27.12 1.57
#